data_64571071fc4caf6069e596237be5961b
#
_entry.id   64571071fc4caf6069e596237be5961b
#
_cell.length_a   1.000
_cell.length_b   1.000
_cell.length_c   1.000
_cell.angle_alpha   90.00
_cell.angle_beta   90.00
_cell.angle_gamma   90.00
#
_symmetry.space_group_name_H-M   'P 1'
#
loop_
_entity.id
_entity.type
_entity.pdbx_description
1 polymer ?
#
loop_
_entity_poly.entity_id
_entity_poly.type
_entity_poly.pdbx_seq_one_letter_code
_entity_poly.pdbx_strand_id
1 'polypeptide(L)'
;DISFAERHVNDGFSGGEKKRNEILQMAMLKPKLAVMDETDSGLDIDALKIVANGVNALVEEDPTMSILLITHYQRLLDYIKPHFVHVMVAGRIVRSGGPEVALELEAEGYKMYEGFESSTNGSTPVTAA
;
A
#
# COMPACT_ATOMS: atom_id res chain seq x y z
N ASP A 1 -9.72 -12.47 19.25
CA ASP A 1 -10.63 -12.08 20.33
C ASP A 1 -12.05 -11.98 19.75
N ILE A 2 -12.96 -12.81 20.28
CA ILE A 2 -14.35 -12.89 19.79
C ILE A 2 -15.07 -11.56 19.97
N SER A 3 -14.74 -10.80 21.00
CA SER A 3 -15.33 -9.47 21.27
C SER A 3 -15.12 -8.48 20.13
N PHE A 4 -14.10 -8.68 19.31
CA PHE A 4 -13.80 -7.84 18.16
C PHE A 4 -14.78 -8.06 17.00
N ALA A 5 -15.22 -9.30 16.81
CA ALA A 5 -16.17 -9.66 15.74
C ALA A 5 -17.60 -9.20 16.01
N GLU A 6 -17.93 -8.93 17.28
CA GLU A 6 -19.28 -8.51 17.70
C GLU A 6 -19.51 -6.99 17.61
N ARG A 7 -18.44 -6.21 17.37
CA ARG A 7 -18.55 -4.75 17.23
C ARG A 7 -19.00 -4.35 15.82
N HIS A 8 -19.73 -3.26 15.73
CA HIS A 8 -20.00 -2.63 14.43
C HIS A 8 -18.69 -2.25 13.74
N VAL A 9 -18.64 -2.40 12.43
CA VAL A 9 -17.45 -2.10 11.63
C VAL A 9 -17.00 -0.65 11.88
N ASN A 10 -15.74 -0.50 12.30
CA ASN A 10 -15.10 0.78 12.62
C ASN A 10 -15.66 1.57 13.82
N ASP A 11 -16.60 1.03 14.59
CA ASP A 11 -17.14 1.70 15.77
C ASP A 11 -16.21 1.47 16.98
N GLY A 12 -15.64 2.56 17.50
CA GLY A 12 -14.74 2.52 18.66
C GLY A 12 -13.41 1.79 18.43
N PHE A 13 -13.03 1.48 17.20
CA PHE A 13 -11.75 0.83 16.89
C PHE A 13 -10.60 1.83 16.95
N SER A 14 -9.48 1.42 17.57
CA SER A 14 -8.20 2.10 17.42
C SER A 14 -7.70 2.00 15.97
N GLY A 15 -6.72 2.84 15.60
CA GLY A 15 -6.10 2.77 14.26
C GLY A 15 -5.61 1.36 13.92
N GLY A 16 -4.90 0.71 14.84
CA GLY A 16 -4.41 -0.66 14.66
C GLY A 16 -5.53 -1.70 14.55
N GLU A 17 -6.60 -1.56 15.32
CA GLU A 17 -7.76 -2.46 15.22
C GLU A 17 -8.49 -2.31 13.89
N LYS A 18 -8.65 -1.09 13.37
CA LYS A 18 -9.21 -0.84 12.03
C LYS A 18 -8.41 -1.56 10.95
N LYS A 19 -7.09 -1.46 11.01
CA LYS A 19 -6.20 -2.10 10.01
C LYS A 19 -6.24 -3.62 10.09
N ARG A 20 -6.29 -4.20 11.29
CA ARG A 20 -6.50 -5.64 11.46
C ARG A 20 -7.86 -6.08 10.92
N ASN A 21 -8.89 -5.27 11.10
CA ASN A 21 -10.21 -5.56 10.56
C ASN A 21 -10.22 -5.52 9.01
N GLU A 22 -9.47 -4.60 8.39
CA GLU A 22 -9.29 -4.58 6.93
C GLU A 22 -8.67 -5.89 6.42
N ILE A 23 -7.64 -6.41 7.10
CA ILE A 23 -7.02 -7.71 6.76
C ILE A 23 -8.02 -8.85 6.95
N LEU A 24 -8.78 -8.85 8.03
CA LEU A 24 -9.82 -9.86 8.28
C LEU A 24 -10.89 -9.85 7.19
N GLN A 25 -11.36 -8.68 6.77
CA GLN A 25 -12.32 -8.54 5.67
C GLN A 25 -11.75 -9.12 4.38
N MET A 26 -10.50 -8.84 4.07
CA MET A 26 -9.81 -9.39 2.90
C MET A 26 -9.74 -10.92 2.94
N ALA A 27 -9.43 -11.48 4.12
CA ALA A 27 -9.36 -12.93 4.33
C ALA A 27 -10.73 -13.61 4.13
N MET A 28 -11.80 -12.96 4.56
CA MET A 28 -13.17 -13.50 4.45
C MET A 28 -13.76 -13.33 3.05
N LEU A 29 -13.54 -12.18 2.41
CA LEU A 29 -14.10 -11.87 1.11
C LEU A 29 -13.36 -12.54 -0.04
N LYS A 30 -12.09 -12.90 0.16
CA LYS A 30 -11.21 -13.51 -0.85
C LYS A 30 -11.31 -12.82 -2.22
N PRO A 31 -11.06 -11.50 -2.30
CA PRO A 31 -11.19 -10.76 -3.54
C PRO A 31 -10.11 -11.18 -4.54
N LYS A 32 -10.40 -11.09 -5.83
CA LYS A 32 -9.37 -11.27 -6.86
C LYS A 32 -8.38 -10.11 -6.91
N LEU A 33 -8.84 -8.91 -6.59
CA LEU A 33 -8.03 -7.69 -6.48
C LEU A 33 -8.38 -6.98 -5.18
N ALA A 34 -7.40 -6.74 -4.33
CA ALA A 34 -7.51 -5.91 -3.15
C ALA A 34 -6.75 -4.59 -3.39
N VAL A 35 -7.40 -3.45 -3.13
CA VAL A 35 -6.77 -2.14 -3.14
C VAL A 35 -6.60 -1.70 -1.69
N MET A 36 -5.37 -1.52 -1.28
CA MET A 36 -4.99 -1.12 0.08
C MET A 36 -4.40 0.29 0.03
N ASP A 37 -5.21 1.26 0.42
CA ASP A 37 -4.84 2.67 0.37
C ASP A 37 -4.39 3.15 1.75
N GLU A 38 -3.09 3.50 1.85
CA GLU A 38 -2.45 3.97 3.09
C GLU A 38 -2.77 3.13 4.34
N THR A 39 -2.80 1.80 4.18
CA THR A 39 -3.12 0.85 5.25
C THR A 39 -2.13 0.90 6.41
N ASP A 40 -0.96 1.44 6.18
CA ASP A 40 0.14 1.65 7.12
C ASP A 40 0.08 3.01 7.86
N SER A 41 -0.82 3.91 7.46
CA SER A 41 -0.92 5.25 8.04
C SER A 41 -1.27 5.21 9.52
N GLY A 42 -0.46 5.89 10.34
CA GLY A 42 -0.69 6.02 11.79
C GLY A 42 -0.40 4.74 12.59
N LEU A 43 0.23 3.73 12.00
CA LEU A 43 0.65 2.53 12.70
C LEU A 43 2.05 2.67 13.30
N ASP A 44 2.24 2.09 14.49
CA ASP A 44 3.55 1.81 15.03
C ASP A 44 4.21 0.62 14.29
N ILE A 45 5.49 0.39 14.55
CA ILE A 45 6.26 -0.65 13.85
C ILE A 45 5.67 -2.05 14.08
N ASP A 46 5.15 -2.32 15.26
CA ASP A 46 4.62 -3.65 15.59
C ASP A 46 3.27 -3.88 14.90
N ALA A 47 2.40 -2.88 14.88
CA ALA A 47 1.16 -2.94 14.13
C ALA A 47 1.41 -3.06 12.61
N LEU A 48 2.43 -2.36 12.10
CA LEU A 48 2.85 -2.46 10.70
C LEU A 48 3.28 -3.88 10.32
N LYS A 49 4.08 -4.54 11.18
CA LYS A 49 4.48 -5.94 10.98
C LYS A 49 3.29 -6.90 10.96
N ILE A 50 2.32 -6.68 11.86
CA ILE A 50 1.10 -7.50 11.91
C ILE A 50 0.32 -7.38 10.60
N VAL A 51 0.13 -6.17 10.09
CA VAL A 51 -0.54 -5.93 8.80
C VAL A 51 0.23 -6.58 7.66
N ALA A 52 1.53 -6.38 7.59
CA ALA A 52 2.38 -6.96 6.55
C ALA A 52 2.35 -8.49 6.55
N ASN A 53 2.46 -9.11 7.73
CA ASN A 53 2.37 -10.56 7.86
C ASN A 53 0.99 -11.08 7.44
N GLY A 54 -0.08 -10.36 7.77
CA GLY A 54 -1.44 -10.70 7.33
C GLY A 54 -1.57 -10.67 5.81
N VAL A 55 -1.05 -9.64 5.16
CA VAL A 55 -1.04 -9.52 3.69
C VAL A 55 -0.25 -10.64 3.04
N ASN A 56 0.97 -10.90 3.53
CA ASN A 56 1.82 -11.97 3.00
C ASN A 56 1.14 -13.34 3.12
N ALA A 57 0.55 -13.64 4.27
CA ALA A 57 -0.18 -14.90 4.49
C ALA A 57 -1.34 -15.08 3.51
N LEU A 58 -2.10 -14.02 3.22
CA LEU A 58 -3.21 -14.07 2.27
C LEU A 58 -2.73 -14.33 0.83
N VAL A 59 -1.63 -13.71 0.43
CA VAL A 59 -1.05 -13.93 -0.91
C VAL A 59 -0.48 -15.34 -1.05
N GLU A 60 0.12 -15.88 0.02
CA GLU A 60 0.61 -17.25 0.05
C GLU A 60 -0.54 -18.27 -0.01
N GLU A 61 -1.64 -18.00 0.70
CA GLU A 61 -2.83 -18.86 0.70
C GLU A 61 -3.55 -18.86 -0.65
N ASP A 62 -3.66 -17.70 -1.29
CA ASP A 62 -4.31 -17.56 -2.60
C ASP A 62 -3.41 -16.82 -3.60
N PRO A 63 -2.55 -17.53 -4.33
CA PRO A 63 -1.66 -16.94 -5.34
C PRO A 63 -2.39 -16.26 -6.53
N THR A 64 -3.70 -16.44 -6.63
CA THR A 64 -4.51 -15.76 -7.68
C THR A 64 -4.97 -14.36 -7.25
N MET A 65 -4.84 -14.04 -5.97
CA MET A 65 -5.14 -12.71 -5.45
C MET A 65 -4.08 -11.70 -5.90
N SER A 66 -4.53 -10.58 -6.41
CA SER A 66 -3.68 -9.42 -6.71
C SER A 66 -3.88 -8.33 -5.67
N ILE A 67 -2.80 -7.67 -5.26
CA ILE A 67 -2.86 -6.56 -4.32
C ILE A 67 -2.26 -5.31 -4.96
N LEU A 68 -3.02 -4.23 -4.96
CA LEU A 68 -2.55 -2.88 -5.25
C LEU A 68 -2.37 -2.15 -3.92
N LEU A 69 -1.12 -1.94 -3.53
CA LEU A 69 -0.76 -1.25 -2.30
C LEU A 69 -0.37 0.18 -2.62
N ILE A 70 -1.05 1.14 -2.00
CA ILE A 70 -0.74 2.57 -2.09
C ILE A 70 -0.17 2.99 -0.74
N THR A 71 1.06 3.45 -0.73
CA THR A 71 1.76 3.88 0.49
C THR A 71 2.80 4.95 0.18
N HIS A 72 3.06 5.82 1.13
CA HIS A 72 4.21 6.72 1.14
C HIS A 72 5.30 6.24 2.15
N TYR A 73 5.04 5.13 2.83
CA TYR A 73 5.93 4.54 3.83
C TYR A 73 6.79 3.44 3.22
N GLN A 74 8.04 3.74 2.93
CA GLN A 74 8.98 2.78 2.36
C GLN A 74 9.21 1.59 3.29
N ARG A 75 9.18 1.79 4.61
CA ARG A 75 9.35 0.73 5.62
C ARG A 75 8.35 -0.44 5.49
N LEU A 76 7.17 -0.19 4.92
CA LEU A 76 6.23 -1.27 4.66
C LEU A 76 6.79 -2.26 3.63
N LEU A 77 7.57 -1.77 2.68
CA LEU A 77 8.18 -2.57 1.61
C LEU A 77 9.32 -3.48 2.10
N ASP A 78 9.84 -3.24 3.31
CA ASP A 78 10.77 -4.16 3.97
C ASP A 78 10.08 -5.47 4.39
N TYR A 79 8.79 -5.39 4.67
CA TYR A 79 7.98 -6.52 5.13
C TYR A 79 7.11 -7.14 4.04
N ILE A 80 6.60 -6.32 3.10
CA ILE A 80 5.84 -6.76 1.93
C ILE A 80 6.73 -6.54 0.71
N LYS A 81 7.18 -7.63 0.07
CA LYS A 81 8.01 -7.55 -1.13
C LYS A 81 7.14 -7.43 -2.37
N PRO A 82 7.01 -6.23 -2.97
CA PRO A 82 6.21 -6.06 -4.18
C PRO A 82 6.88 -6.69 -5.38
N HIS A 83 6.10 -7.20 -6.34
CA HIS A 83 6.62 -7.63 -7.63
C HIS A 83 6.92 -6.44 -8.54
N PHE A 84 6.08 -5.41 -8.45
CA PHE A 84 6.20 -4.18 -9.24
C PHE A 84 6.06 -2.96 -8.35
N VAL A 85 6.84 -1.93 -8.64
CA VAL A 85 6.81 -0.64 -7.95
C VAL A 85 6.64 0.47 -8.97
N HIS A 86 5.67 1.34 -8.72
CA HIS A 86 5.41 2.54 -9.50
C HIS A 86 5.53 3.76 -8.60
N VAL A 87 6.40 4.69 -8.96
CA VAL A 87 6.56 5.97 -8.24
C VAL A 87 5.67 7.01 -8.89
N MET A 88 4.79 7.60 -8.09
CA MET A 88 3.87 8.63 -8.54
C MET A 88 4.23 9.97 -7.91
N VAL A 89 4.37 11.01 -8.74
CA VAL A 89 4.62 12.39 -8.32
C VAL A 89 3.67 13.30 -9.08
N ALA A 90 3.00 14.20 -8.38
CA ALA A 90 2.04 15.16 -8.96
C ALA A 90 1.02 14.51 -9.93
N GLY A 91 0.49 13.33 -9.57
CA GLY A 91 -0.50 12.61 -10.36
C GLY A 91 0.05 11.87 -11.60
N ARG A 92 1.37 11.78 -11.73
CA ARG A 92 2.03 11.09 -12.86
C ARG A 92 2.94 9.98 -12.36
N ILE A 93 2.96 8.85 -13.07
CA ILE A 93 3.94 7.79 -12.85
C ILE A 93 5.26 8.23 -13.49
N VAL A 94 6.27 8.46 -12.66
CA VAL A 94 7.60 8.95 -13.08
C VAL A 94 8.64 7.85 -13.18
N ARG A 95 8.41 6.71 -12.52
CA ARG A 95 9.28 5.55 -12.51
C ARG A 95 8.46 4.29 -12.34
N SER A 96 8.81 3.24 -13.06
CA SER A 96 8.25 1.90 -12.92
C SER A 96 9.35 0.86 -12.99
N GLY A 97 9.25 -0.19 -12.19
CA GLY A 97 10.20 -1.29 -12.18
C GLY A 97 9.84 -2.35 -11.16
N GLY A 98 10.80 -3.16 -10.80
CA GLY A 98 10.68 -4.19 -9.78
C GLY A 98 10.98 -3.65 -8.36
N PRO A 99 11.28 -4.57 -7.43
CA PRO A 99 11.60 -4.20 -6.03
C PRO A 99 12.79 -3.23 -5.89
N GLU A 100 13.70 -3.20 -6.85
CA GLU A 100 14.85 -2.30 -6.88
C GLU A 100 14.47 -0.82 -6.85
N VAL A 101 13.31 -0.47 -7.41
CA VAL A 101 12.80 0.91 -7.41
C VAL A 101 12.51 1.39 -5.99
N ALA A 102 12.03 0.50 -5.12
CA ALA A 102 11.81 0.81 -3.71
C ALA A 102 13.13 1.10 -2.98
N LEU A 103 14.18 0.33 -3.27
CA LEU A 103 15.52 0.53 -2.69
C LEU A 103 16.15 1.84 -3.19
N GLU A 104 16.00 2.15 -4.47
CA GLU A 104 16.47 3.43 -5.04
C GLU A 104 15.77 4.61 -4.32
N LEU A 105 14.46 4.50 -4.12
CA LEU A 105 13.69 5.54 -3.47
C LEU A 105 14.05 5.71 -1.98
N GLU A 106 14.39 4.62 -1.29
CA GLU A 106 14.85 4.65 0.09
C GLU A 106 16.23 5.35 0.20
N ALA A 107 17.14 5.07 -0.73
CA ALA A 107 18.48 5.61 -0.72
C ALA A 107 18.52 7.10 -1.09
N GLU A 108 17.75 7.53 -2.08
CA GLU A 108 17.85 8.86 -2.69
C GLU A 108 16.65 9.76 -2.37
N GLY A 109 15.56 9.17 -1.89
CA GLY A 109 14.30 9.87 -1.63
C GLY A 109 13.61 10.37 -2.91
N TYR A 110 12.60 11.21 -2.76
CA TYR A 110 11.86 11.81 -3.89
C TYR A 110 12.61 12.95 -4.58
N LYS A 111 13.78 13.36 -4.06
CA LYS A 111 14.56 14.49 -4.61
C LYS A 111 14.92 14.31 -6.08
N MET A 112 15.19 13.06 -6.49
CA MET A 112 15.48 12.74 -7.89
C MET A 112 14.31 13.06 -8.84
N TYR A 113 13.10 13.29 -8.31
CA TYR A 113 11.88 13.60 -9.06
C TYR A 113 11.38 15.04 -8.87
N GLU A 114 12.08 15.90 -8.12
CA GLU A 114 11.68 17.29 -7.84
C GLU A 114 11.48 18.13 -9.12
N GLY A 115 12.18 17.79 -10.21
CA GLY A 115 12.00 18.43 -11.51
C GLY A 115 10.66 18.17 -12.21
N PHE A 116 9.93 17.14 -11.79
CA PHE A 116 8.64 16.79 -12.40
C PHE A 116 7.47 17.66 -11.91
N GLU A 117 7.59 18.29 -10.74
CA GLU A 117 6.57 19.19 -10.20
C GLU A 117 6.51 20.52 -10.95
N SER A 118 7.63 21.00 -11.47
CA SER A 118 7.73 22.29 -12.18
C SER A 118 7.23 22.25 -13.62
N SER A 119 6.99 21.06 -14.19
CA SER A 119 6.52 20.89 -15.58
C SER A 119 5.00 20.99 -15.74
N THR A 120 4.25 21.22 -14.66
CA THR A 120 2.78 21.18 -14.67
C THR A 120 2.09 22.49 -15.13
N ASN A 121 2.83 23.51 -15.55
CA ASN A 121 2.25 24.75 -16.12
C ASN A 121 2.08 24.75 -17.64
N GLY A 122 2.17 23.61 -18.30
CA GLY A 122 1.98 23.45 -19.74
C GLY A 122 1.00 22.31 -20.04
N SER A 123 -0.24 22.71 -20.30
CA SER A 123 -1.36 21.89 -20.76
C SER A 123 -1.01 20.90 -21.86
N THR A 124 -1.32 19.60 -21.67
CA THR A 124 -1.83 18.73 -22.74
C THR A 124 -2.69 17.61 -22.15
N PRO A 125 -3.91 17.37 -22.64
CA PRO A 125 -4.76 16.28 -22.14
C PRO A 125 -4.19 14.95 -22.60
N VAL A 126 -4.03 14.02 -21.65
CA VAL A 126 -3.67 12.64 -21.97
C VAL A 126 -4.92 11.93 -22.48
N THR A 127 -4.92 11.58 -23.75
CA THR A 127 -5.89 10.67 -24.35
C THR A 127 -5.57 9.27 -23.83
N ALA A 128 -6.49 8.68 -23.10
CA ALA A 128 -6.43 7.27 -22.71
C ALA A 128 -6.59 6.40 -23.96
N ALA A 129 -5.70 5.45 -24.10
CA ALA A 129 -5.86 4.32 -24.99
C ALA A 129 -5.93 3.05 -24.15
#